data_ae47cd9c2006c25acfaa0a8dad1a7759
#
_entry.id   ae47cd9c2006c25acfaa0a8dad1a7759
#
_cell.length_a   1.000
_cell.length_b   1.000
_cell.length_c   1.000
_cell.angle_alpha   90.00
_cell.angle_beta   90.00
_cell.angle_gamma   90.00
#
_symmetry.space_group_name_H-M   'P 1'
#
loop_
_entity.id
_entity.type
_entity.pdbx_description
1 polymer ?
#
loop_
_entity_poly.entity_id
_entity_poly.type
_entity_poly.pdbx_seq_one_letter_code
_entity_poly.pdbx_strand_id
1 'polypeptide(L)'
;EHWTVAIALAHIAFWERRVLAVLGATEREGKVSAPPIDMSVNDLLLPFWAAMLPRQAAQLAIDSAEAVDARLAGFPPGLLEELYAAGSRWVVRALHRDVHLDEIEAG
;
A
#
# COMPACT_ATOMS: atom_id res chain seq x y z
N GLU A 1 -9.22 17.11 9.57
CA GLU A 1 -9.14 15.97 10.47
C GLU A 1 -7.74 15.39 10.50
N HIS A 2 -7.18 15.29 11.67
CA HIS A 2 -5.80 14.83 11.82
C HIS A 2 -5.74 13.36 12.25
N TRP A 3 -5.04 12.57 11.50
CA TRP A 3 -4.73 11.20 11.90
C TRP A 3 -3.53 11.21 12.84
N THR A 4 -3.54 10.30 13.81
CA THR A 4 -2.34 10.07 14.61
C THR A 4 -1.28 9.39 13.74
N VAL A 5 -0.04 9.40 14.21
CA VAL A 5 1.05 8.68 13.52
C VAL A 5 0.68 7.20 13.38
N ALA A 6 0.11 6.60 14.43
CA ALA A 6 -0.29 5.18 14.38
C ALA A 6 -1.35 4.92 13.31
N ILE A 7 -2.35 5.80 13.18
CA ILE A 7 -3.39 5.65 12.16
C ILE A 7 -2.78 5.79 10.77
N ALA A 8 -1.89 6.76 10.56
CA ALA A 8 -1.23 6.96 9.28
C ALA A 8 -0.39 5.73 8.88
N LEU A 9 0.33 5.14 9.84
CA LEU A 9 1.11 3.93 9.58
C LEU A 9 0.23 2.73 9.26
N ALA A 10 -0.88 2.57 9.97
CA ALA A 10 -1.84 1.49 9.68
C ALA A 10 -2.47 1.67 8.30
N HIS A 11 -2.75 2.90 7.91
CA HIS A 11 -3.26 3.23 6.57
C HIS A 11 -2.25 2.84 5.49
N ILE A 12 -0.98 3.19 5.68
CA ILE A 12 0.10 2.80 4.76
C ILE A 12 0.16 1.28 4.65
N ALA A 13 0.13 0.58 5.78
CA ALA A 13 0.18 -0.87 5.80
C ALA A 13 -0.97 -1.50 5.00
N PHE A 14 -2.18 -0.99 5.18
CA PHE A 14 -3.35 -1.48 4.45
C PHE A 14 -3.14 -1.34 2.93
N TRP A 15 -2.74 -0.16 2.48
CA TRP A 15 -2.58 0.09 1.05
C TRP A 15 -1.40 -0.67 0.46
N GLU A 16 -0.32 -0.89 1.24
CA GLU A 16 0.78 -1.76 0.79
C GLU A 16 0.29 -3.20 0.60
N ARG A 17 -0.54 -3.71 1.53
CA ARG A 17 -1.13 -5.05 1.39
C ARG A 17 -2.06 -5.12 0.19
N ARG A 18 -2.78 -4.05 -0.11
CA ARG A 18 -3.61 -3.95 -1.31
C ARG A 18 -2.76 -4.09 -2.57
N VAL A 19 -1.64 -3.38 -2.63
CA VAL A 19 -0.71 -3.50 -3.76
C VAL A 19 -0.18 -4.93 -3.87
N LEU A 20 0.20 -5.53 -2.77
CA LEU A 20 0.70 -6.91 -2.76
C LEU A 20 -0.34 -7.87 -3.34
N ALA A 21 -1.62 -7.69 -3.00
CA ALA A 21 -2.71 -8.49 -3.54
C ALA A 21 -2.85 -8.31 -5.06
N VAL A 22 -2.73 -7.07 -5.54
CA VAL A 22 -2.78 -6.78 -6.99
C VAL A 22 -1.61 -7.44 -7.71
N LEU A 23 -0.40 -7.35 -7.15
CA LEU A 23 0.77 -7.99 -7.73
C LEU A 23 0.59 -9.50 -7.82
N GLY A 24 0.09 -10.12 -6.75
CA GLY A 24 -0.16 -11.55 -6.73
C GLY A 24 -1.19 -11.98 -7.77
N ALA A 25 -2.30 -11.26 -7.86
CA ALA A 25 -3.36 -11.56 -8.84
C ALA A 25 -2.86 -11.37 -10.27
N THR A 26 -2.11 -10.31 -10.53
CA THR A 26 -1.55 -10.03 -11.85
C THR A 26 -0.62 -11.16 -12.29
N GLU A 27 0.24 -11.62 -11.39
CA GLU A 27 1.17 -12.70 -11.71
C GLU A 27 0.44 -14.01 -11.99
N ARG A 28 -0.58 -14.34 -11.19
CA ARG A 28 -1.36 -15.56 -11.39
C ARG A 28 -2.13 -15.56 -12.71
N GLU A 29 -2.67 -14.41 -13.10
CA GLU A 29 -3.50 -14.30 -14.29
C GLU A 29 -2.70 -14.00 -15.55
N GLY A 30 -1.45 -13.60 -15.40
CA GLY A 30 -0.59 -13.25 -16.53
C GLY A 30 -0.98 -11.93 -17.21
N LYS A 31 -1.80 -11.13 -16.55
CA LYS A 31 -2.24 -9.82 -17.03
C LYS A 31 -2.58 -8.94 -15.84
N VAL A 32 -2.61 -7.62 -16.06
CA VAL A 32 -2.94 -6.68 -14.98
C VAL A 32 -4.31 -7.02 -14.40
N SER A 33 -4.34 -7.22 -13.09
CA SER A 33 -5.54 -7.52 -12.32
C SER A 33 -5.58 -6.59 -11.11
N ALA A 34 -6.24 -5.45 -11.27
CA ALA A 34 -6.34 -4.42 -10.25
C ALA A 34 -7.79 -3.97 -10.11
N PRO A 35 -8.64 -4.79 -9.45
CA PRO A 35 -10.05 -4.42 -9.25
C PRO A 35 -10.15 -3.07 -8.55
N PRO A 36 -11.09 -2.22 -8.94
CA PRO A 36 -11.25 -0.93 -8.29
C PRO A 36 -11.67 -1.11 -6.83
N ILE A 37 -11.23 -0.17 -5.99
CA ILE A 37 -11.62 -0.13 -4.59
C ILE A 37 -12.18 1.25 -4.30
N ASP A 38 -13.30 1.28 -3.58
CA ASP A 38 -13.95 2.53 -3.21
C ASP A 38 -13.15 3.20 -2.09
N MET A 39 -12.88 4.48 -2.25
CA MET A 39 -12.11 5.24 -1.25
C MET A 39 -12.86 5.37 0.09
N SER A 40 -14.16 5.09 0.13
CA SER A 40 -14.91 5.03 1.38
C SER A 40 -14.37 3.95 2.33
N VAL A 41 -13.56 3.03 1.82
CA VAL A 41 -12.90 2.01 2.65
C VAL A 41 -12.04 2.65 3.75
N ASN A 42 -11.48 3.83 3.50
CA ASN A 42 -10.70 4.54 4.53
C ASN A 42 -11.57 4.89 5.74
N ASP A 43 -12.79 5.32 5.49
CA ASP A 43 -13.73 5.64 6.58
C ASP A 43 -14.17 4.39 7.33
N LEU A 44 -14.40 3.30 6.59
CA LEU A 44 -14.80 2.03 7.19
C LEU A 44 -13.70 1.43 8.07
N LEU A 45 -12.45 1.59 7.64
CA LEU A 45 -11.30 1.00 8.34
C LEU A 45 -10.76 1.88 9.46
N LEU A 46 -11.12 3.15 9.49
CA LEU A 46 -10.60 4.09 10.47
C LEU A 46 -10.72 3.58 11.93
N PRO A 47 -11.87 3.04 12.38
CA PRO A 47 -11.95 2.51 13.73
C PRO A 47 -10.98 1.36 14.00
N PHE A 48 -10.73 0.53 12.98
CA PHE A 48 -9.80 -0.59 13.11
C PHE A 48 -8.36 -0.07 13.23
N TRP A 49 -8.00 0.91 12.42
CA TRP A 49 -6.67 1.53 12.48
C TRP A 49 -6.46 2.25 13.81
N ALA A 50 -7.50 2.94 14.30
CA ALA A 50 -7.43 3.67 15.56
C ALA A 50 -7.27 2.74 16.76
N ALA A 51 -7.70 1.48 16.64
CA ALA A 51 -7.58 0.49 17.70
C ALA A 51 -6.21 -0.19 17.74
N MET A 52 -5.39 -0.01 16.71
CA MET A 52 -4.05 -0.62 16.68
C MET A 52 -3.09 0.12 17.60
N LEU A 53 -2.23 -0.64 18.28
CA LEU A 53 -1.15 -0.05 19.07
C LEU A 53 -0.12 0.55 18.10
N PRO A 54 0.49 1.71 18.44
CA PRO A 54 1.47 2.36 17.56
C PRO A 54 2.59 1.45 17.10
N ARG A 55 3.10 0.61 17.98
CA ARG A 55 4.18 -0.33 17.65
C ARG A 55 3.72 -1.38 16.64
N GLN A 56 2.50 -1.87 16.79
CA GLN A 56 1.92 -2.85 15.86
C GLN A 56 1.72 -2.22 14.48
N ALA A 57 1.21 -1.00 14.44
CA ALA A 57 1.00 -0.28 13.19
C ALA A 57 2.33 -0.04 12.46
N ALA A 58 3.36 0.38 13.19
CA ALA A 58 4.69 0.62 12.62
C ALA A 58 5.28 -0.67 12.06
N GLN A 59 5.22 -1.77 12.82
CA GLN A 59 5.77 -3.04 12.38
C GLN A 59 5.03 -3.56 11.15
N LEU A 60 3.71 -3.47 11.14
CA LEU A 60 2.92 -3.90 10.00
C LEU A 60 3.23 -3.07 8.74
N ALA A 61 3.43 -1.76 8.91
CA ALA A 61 3.80 -0.88 7.79
C ALA A 61 5.15 -1.28 7.19
N ILE A 62 6.14 -1.54 8.04
CA ILE A 62 7.47 -1.97 7.61
C ILE A 62 7.39 -3.32 6.89
N ASP A 63 6.76 -4.30 7.51
CA ASP A 63 6.66 -5.65 6.95
C ASP A 63 5.93 -5.64 5.62
N SER A 64 4.86 -4.84 5.52
CA SER A 64 4.06 -4.74 4.29
C SER A 64 4.86 -4.08 3.16
N ALA A 65 5.59 -3.01 3.48
CA ALA A 65 6.41 -2.32 2.49
C ALA A 65 7.55 -3.23 2.00
N GLU A 66 8.19 -3.95 2.90
CA GLU A 66 9.25 -4.88 2.52
C GLU A 66 8.73 -6.02 1.64
N ALA A 67 7.53 -6.52 1.94
CA ALA A 67 6.91 -7.57 1.14
C ALA A 67 6.62 -7.09 -0.29
N VAL A 68 6.11 -5.87 -0.44
CA VAL A 68 5.85 -5.27 -1.75
C VAL A 68 7.15 -5.08 -2.51
N ASP A 69 8.17 -4.52 -1.87
CA ASP A 69 9.46 -4.27 -2.51
C ASP A 69 10.12 -5.56 -2.98
N ALA A 70 10.08 -6.60 -2.15
CA ALA A 70 10.63 -7.91 -2.51
C ALA A 70 9.87 -8.52 -3.68
N ARG A 71 8.55 -8.38 -3.71
CA ARG A 71 7.73 -8.91 -4.81
C ARG A 71 8.03 -8.19 -6.11
N LEU A 72 8.13 -6.86 -6.06
CA LEU A 72 8.46 -6.07 -7.26
C LEU A 72 9.84 -6.42 -7.81
N ALA A 73 10.81 -6.67 -6.94
CA ALA A 73 12.17 -7.01 -7.35
C ALA A 73 12.21 -8.30 -8.18
N GLY A 74 11.32 -9.25 -7.89
CA GLY A 74 11.24 -10.52 -8.61
C GLY A 74 10.13 -10.60 -9.65
N PHE A 75 9.47 -9.49 -9.93
CA PHE A 75 8.29 -9.49 -10.81
C PHE A 75 8.67 -9.67 -12.27
N PRO A 76 7.85 -10.41 -13.06
CA PRO A 76 8.12 -10.56 -14.50
C PRO A 76 8.17 -9.22 -15.22
N PRO A 77 9.25 -8.90 -15.99
CA PRO A 77 9.42 -7.58 -16.58
C PRO A 77 8.29 -7.09 -17.47
N GLY A 78 7.72 -7.98 -18.28
CA GLY A 78 6.60 -7.61 -19.16
C GLY A 78 5.36 -7.20 -18.39
N LEU A 79 5.03 -7.94 -17.32
CA LEU A 79 3.90 -7.61 -16.46
C LEU A 79 4.17 -6.33 -15.66
N LEU A 80 5.42 -6.10 -15.29
CA LEU A 80 5.82 -4.90 -14.57
C LEU A 80 5.57 -3.65 -15.43
N GLU A 81 5.91 -3.73 -16.73
CA GLU A 81 5.65 -2.64 -17.67
C GLU A 81 4.15 -2.37 -17.83
N GLU A 82 3.34 -3.41 -17.92
CA GLU A 82 1.89 -3.29 -18.02
C GLU A 82 1.30 -2.65 -16.76
N LEU A 83 1.78 -3.04 -15.58
CA LEU A 83 1.34 -2.44 -14.33
C LEU A 83 1.71 -0.97 -14.25
N TYR A 84 2.93 -0.61 -14.67
CA TYR A 84 3.38 0.76 -14.70
C TYR A 84 2.49 1.61 -15.60
N ALA A 85 2.14 1.08 -16.77
CA ALA A 85 1.26 1.76 -17.72
C ALA A 85 -0.15 1.93 -17.17
N ALA A 86 -0.64 0.97 -16.39
CA ALA A 86 -1.96 1.04 -15.78
C ALA A 86 -2.01 2.03 -14.62
N GLY A 87 -0.89 2.18 -13.90
CA GLY A 87 -0.79 3.13 -12.80
C GLY A 87 0.60 3.06 -12.17
N SER A 88 1.36 4.16 -12.26
CA SER A 88 2.73 4.17 -11.76
C SER A 88 2.84 3.84 -10.28
N ARG A 89 1.81 4.12 -9.49
CA ARG A 89 1.80 3.83 -8.05
C ARG A 89 1.86 2.35 -7.71
N TRP A 90 1.46 1.46 -8.63
CA TRP A 90 1.60 0.02 -8.41
C TRP A 90 3.05 -0.41 -8.36
N VAL A 91 3.93 0.33 -9.01
CA VAL A 91 5.34 -0.01 -9.16
C VAL A 91 6.22 0.97 -8.37
N VAL A 92 5.98 2.26 -8.50
CA VAL A 92 6.78 3.29 -7.81
C VAL A 92 6.11 3.62 -6.48
N ARG A 93 6.34 2.74 -5.49
CA ARG A 93 5.68 2.86 -4.19
C ARG A 93 6.14 4.07 -3.38
N ALA A 94 7.33 4.57 -3.66
CA ALA A 94 7.84 5.76 -2.98
C ALA A 94 6.89 6.96 -3.13
N LEU A 95 6.21 7.09 -4.25
CA LEU A 95 5.28 8.20 -4.49
C LEU A 95 4.17 8.25 -3.44
N HIS A 96 3.57 7.09 -3.16
CA HIS A 96 2.48 7.00 -2.19
C HIS A 96 3.00 7.13 -0.75
N ARG A 97 4.11 6.47 -0.45
CA ARG A 97 4.71 6.49 0.88
C ARG A 97 5.16 7.88 1.26
N ASP A 98 5.76 8.62 0.32
CA ASP A 98 6.26 9.96 0.58
C ASP A 98 5.13 10.93 0.93
N VAL A 99 3.98 10.83 0.26
CA VAL A 99 2.81 11.66 0.59
C VAL A 99 2.41 11.50 2.05
N HIS A 100 2.32 10.25 2.54
CA HIS A 100 1.91 9.98 3.91
C HIS A 100 3.01 10.30 4.93
N LEU A 101 4.27 10.11 4.57
CA LEU A 101 5.38 10.49 5.44
C LEU A 101 5.44 12.00 5.61
N ASP A 102 5.20 12.76 4.53
CA ASP A 102 5.14 14.21 4.60
C ASP A 102 3.99 14.68 5.50
N GLU A 103 2.84 14.02 5.44
CA GLU A 103 1.72 14.31 6.32
C GLU A 103 2.08 14.08 7.79
N ILE A 104 2.80 13.02 8.08
CA ILE A 104 3.27 12.71 9.44
C ILE A 104 4.25 13.77 9.93
N GLU A 105 5.19 14.17 9.10
CA GLU A 105 6.18 15.20 9.46
C GLU A 105 5.52 16.57 9.65
N ALA A 106 4.54 16.91 8.84
CA ALA A 106 3.82 18.18 8.92
C ALA A 106 2.89 18.25 10.13
N GLY A 107 2.41 17.10 10.58
CA GLY A 107 1.50 17.00 11.70
C GLY A 107 2.19 17.01 13.02
#